data_86c31687228f8913d4e6097518974392
#
_entry.id   86c31687228f8913d4e6097518974392
#
_cell.length_a   1.000
_cell.length_b   1.000
_cell.length_c   1.000
_cell.angle_alpha   90.00
_cell.angle_beta   90.00
_cell.angle_gamma   90.00
#
_symmetry.space_group_name_H-M   'P 1'
#
loop_
_entity.id
_entity.type
_entity.pdbx_description
1 polymer ?
#
loop_
_entity_poly.entity_id
_entity_poly.type
_entity_poly.pdbx_seq_one_letter_code
_entity_poly.pdbx_strand_id
1 'polypeptide(L)'
;MTDRINVVRSILPEREELRSLLDEVLDSCALTNNGPKCVEFEGRLKTFLGLDGEVTLCANGTLGLEIAVHAAEAAGKRIVTSPFTYVATVTAPLWVGCRVEFADIDPETLCVSPDSVAEKLQDDTAAVIPVNIYGHPCDDARLREICGDIPLVYDAAQAFGASINGRPLLDFGDFAVCSLHATKVMHSVEGGFVVSHTPEGRKRLCLSRAFGHINEDYISVGINAKMSEFHASAGLAVLRQYKRHLKARKKLTEIYNALLRRDRLRFPVTPAGFESNYGYFPVIFESESATLKVINALRERKIFPRRYFYPALTEVPYLNPEGQRCPIAEDVAKRVLCLPLYGELTAARAEIISEIVNKTIEAI
;
A
#
# COMPACT_ATOMS: atom_id res chain seq x y z
N MET A 1 21.34 0.16 -22.13
CA MET A 1 20.18 0.25 -21.20
C MET A 1 18.94 -0.22 -21.93
N THR A 2 18.16 -1.10 -21.36
CA THR A 2 16.99 -1.68 -22.03
C THR A 2 15.95 -0.61 -22.32
N ASP A 3 15.50 -0.53 -23.58
CA ASP A 3 14.37 0.33 -24.05
C ASP A 3 13.02 0.04 -23.36
N ARG A 4 13.02 -0.88 -22.40
CA ARG A 4 11.84 -1.36 -21.72
C ARG A 4 11.39 -0.39 -20.63
N ILE A 5 10.12 0.02 -20.69
CA ILE A 5 9.46 0.86 -19.69
C ILE A 5 8.49 -0.01 -18.88
N ASN A 6 8.81 -0.27 -17.62
CA ASN A 6 7.91 -0.95 -16.69
C ASN A 6 7.00 0.05 -15.99
N VAL A 7 5.94 -0.44 -15.35
CA VAL A 7 4.99 0.39 -14.59
C VAL A 7 5.68 1.13 -13.43
N VAL A 8 6.67 0.50 -12.81
CA VAL A 8 7.49 1.09 -11.74
C VAL A 8 8.97 0.81 -11.96
N ARG A 9 9.81 1.64 -11.36
CA ARG A 9 11.25 1.46 -11.20
C ARG A 9 11.65 1.90 -9.81
N SER A 10 12.40 1.05 -9.10
CA SER A 10 12.85 1.31 -7.74
C SER A 10 13.84 2.47 -7.69
N ILE A 11 13.74 3.31 -6.68
CA ILE A 11 14.72 4.34 -6.37
C ILE A 11 16.00 3.65 -5.88
N LEU A 12 17.14 4.04 -6.41
CA LEU A 12 18.41 3.53 -5.87
C LEU A 12 18.97 4.54 -4.85
N PRO A 13 19.43 4.09 -3.68
CA PRO A 13 20.10 4.96 -2.74
C PRO A 13 21.43 5.48 -3.31
N GLU A 14 21.90 6.61 -2.80
CA GLU A 14 23.26 7.08 -3.11
C GLU A 14 24.28 6.09 -2.56
N ARG A 15 25.24 5.70 -3.40
CA ARG A 15 26.12 4.55 -3.12
C ARG A 15 27.01 4.77 -1.88
N GLU A 16 27.63 5.93 -1.78
CA GLU A 16 28.55 6.24 -0.69
C GLU A 16 27.80 6.35 0.65
N GLU A 17 26.60 6.91 0.62
CA GLU A 17 25.74 6.96 1.80
C GLU A 17 25.34 5.57 2.30
N LEU A 18 24.87 4.71 1.37
CA LEU A 18 24.51 3.34 1.74
C LEU A 18 25.73 2.58 2.29
N ARG A 19 26.93 2.73 1.68
CA ARG A 19 28.15 2.10 2.16
C ARG A 19 28.46 2.53 3.58
N SER A 20 28.46 3.85 3.86
CA SER A 20 28.72 4.36 5.21
C SER A 20 27.79 3.77 6.25
N LEU A 21 26.47 3.70 5.94
CA LEU A 21 25.49 3.11 6.86
C LEU A 21 25.69 1.60 7.07
N LEU A 22 26.13 0.88 6.02
CA LEU A 22 26.44 -0.55 6.13
C LEU A 22 27.72 -0.81 6.92
N ASP A 23 28.75 0.03 6.76
CA ASP A 23 29.99 -0.04 7.55
C ASP A 23 29.67 0.16 9.05
N GLU A 24 28.83 1.14 9.41
CA GLU A 24 28.36 1.33 10.79
C GLU A 24 27.62 0.09 11.35
N VAL A 25 26.83 -0.64 10.53
CA VAL A 25 26.19 -1.89 10.95
C VAL A 25 27.25 -2.96 11.24
N LEU A 26 28.25 -3.10 10.36
CA LEU A 26 29.31 -4.08 10.53
C LEU A 26 30.19 -3.79 11.75
N ASP A 27 30.54 -2.53 11.97
CA ASP A 27 31.34 -2.08 13.12
C ASP A 27 30.60 -2.30 14.45
N SER A 28 29.27 -2.12 14.45
CA SER A 28 28.44 -2.34 15.65
C SER A 28 28.22 -3.80 16.01
N CYS A 29 28.43 -4.72 15.07
CA CYS A 29 28.06 -6.15 15.16
C CYS A 29 26.58 -6.39 15.47
N ALA A 30 25.72 -5.38 15.44
CA ALA A 30 24.27 -5.49 15.60
C ALA A 30 23.63 -5.66 14.22
N LEU A 31 23.20 -6.89 13.87
CA LEU A 31 22.67 -7.20 12.53
C LEU A 31 21.15 -7.25 12.48
N THR A 32 20.49 -7.42 13.64
CA THR A 32 19.05 -7.59 13.80
C THR A 32 18.59 -7.27 15.23
N ASN A 33 17.35 -7.65 15.57
CA ASN A 33 16.78 -7.51 16.91
C ASN A 33 16.64 -6.04 17.38
N ASN A 34 16.17 -5.18 16.46
CA ASN A 34 15.92 -3.77 16.73
C ASN A 34 17.17 -3.01 17.20
N GLY A 35 18.26 -3.18 16.46
CA GLY A 35 19.51 -2.49 16.69
C GLY A 35 19.47 -1.00 16.33
N PRO A 36 20.65 -0.33 16.35
CA PRO A 36 20.71 1.14 16.21
C PRO A 36 20.09 1.71 14.95
N LYS A 37 20.23 1.03 13.78
CA LYS A 37 19.66 1.53 12.52
C LYS A 37 18.15 1.37 12.47
N CYS A 38 17.60 0.30 13.01
CA CYS A 38 16.16 0.15 13.15
C CYS A 38 15.57 1.23 14.05
N VAL A 39 16.16 1.48 15.20
CA VAL A 39 15.71 2.53 16.14
C VAL A 39 15.79 3.92 15.47
N GLU A 40 16.91 4.23 14.79
CA GLU A 40 17.07 5.47 14.04
C GLU A 40 15.98 5.59 12.95
N PHE A 41 15.73 4.51 12.22
CA PHE A 41 14.78 4.53 11.11
C PHE A 41 13.33 4.69 11.60
N GLU A 42 12.91 4.04 12.70
CA GLU A 42 11.62 4.29 13.35
C GLU A 42 11.42 5.77 13.67
N GLY A 43 12.41 6.39 14.35
CA GLY A 43 12.36 7.81 14.69
C GLY A 43 12.37 8.75 13.48
N ARG A 44 13.16 8.42 12.45
CA ARG A 44 13.19 9.21 11.20
C ARG A 44 11.89 9.12 10.43
N LEU A 45 11.25 7.94 10.34
CA LEU A 45 9.95 7.77 9.70
C LEU A 45 8.88 8.58 10.42
N LYS A 46 8.80 8.47 11.75
CA LYS A 46 7.85 9.23 12.57
C LYS A 46 7.98 10.72 12.32
N THR A 47 9.18 11.26 12.44
CA THR A 47 9.47 12.70 12.24
C THR A 47 9.20 13.13 10.79
N PHE A 48 9.65 12.35 9.80
CA PHE A 48 9.53 12.70 8.39
C PHE A 48 8.07 12.76 7.92
N LEU A 49 7.26 11.83 8.40
CA LEU A 49 5.84 11.72 8.05
C LEU A 49 4.94 12.59 8.93
N GLY A 50 5.46 13.14 10.04
CA GLY A 50 4.69 13.93 11.01
C GLY A 50 3.63 13.11 11.73
N LEU A 51 3.97 11.84 12.08
CA LEU A 51 3.02 10.92 12.69
C LEU A 51 2.81 11.22 14.18
N ASP A 52 1.55 11.20 14.60
CA ASP A 52 1.17 11.21 16.02
C ASP A 52 1.40 9.82 16.63
N GLY A 53 1.08 8.77 15.87
CA GLY A 53 1.27 7.39 16.27
C GLY A 53 2.73 6.93 16.37
N GLU A 54 2.95 5.77 16.98
CA GLU A 54 4.25 5.15 17.14
C GLU A 54 4.55 4.17 16.01
N VAL A 55 5.75 4.27 15.43
CA VAL A 55 6.22 3.40 14.35
C VAL A 55 6.83 2.12 14.93
N THR A 56 6.45 0.98 14.38
CA THR A 56 7.05 -0.34 14.66
C THR A 56 7.48 -0.97 13.34
N LEU A 57 8.78 -1.06 13.08
CA LEU A 57 9.33 -1.68 11.87
C LEU A 57 9.07 -3.18 11.82
N CYS A 58 8.86 -3.71 10.63
CA CYS A 58 8.72 -5.15 10.38
C CYS A 58 9.40 -5.57 9.06
N ALA A 59 9.57 -6.87 8.86
CA ALA A 59 10.32 -7.43 7.74
C ALA A 59 9.69 -7.16 6.37
N ASN A 60 8.37 -7.02 6.30
CA ASN A 60 7.60 -6.62 5.10
C ASN A 60 6.16 -6.26 5.46
N GLY A 61 5.41 -5.71 4.50
CA GLY A 61 4.02 -5.31 4.72
C GLY A 61 3.06 -6.47 5.01
N THR A 62 3.31 -7.67 4.46
CA THR A 62 2.47 -8.86 4.71
C THR A 62 2.56 -9.28 6.17
N LEU A 63 3.79 -9.43 6.69
CA LEU A 63 4.00 -9.70 8.12
C LEU A 63 3.51 -8.53 8.99
N GLY A 64 3.58 -7.30 8.48
CA GLY A 64 2.97 -6.13 9.13
C GLY A 64 1.46 -6.28 9.32
N LEU A 65 0.74 -6.78 8.30
CA LEU A 65 -0.70 -7.08 8.40
C LEU A 65 -0.98 -8.21 9.39
N GLU A 66 -0.21 -9.30 9.34
CA GLU A 66 -0.38 -10.43 10.27
C GLU A 66 -0.23 -9.99 11.73
N ILE A 67 0.84 -9.27 12.07
CA ILE A 67 1.06 -8.80 13.45
C ILE A 67 0.06 -7.72 13.86
N ALA A 68 -0.44 -6.88 12.93
CA ALA A 68 -1.47 -5.88 13.22
C ALA A 68 -2.83 -6.55 13.51
N VAL A 69 -3.22 -7.54 12.71
CA VAL A 69 -4.44 -8.35 12.95
C VAL A 69 -4.35 -9.09 14.29
N HIS A 70 -3.16 -9.62 14.62
CA HIS A 70 -2.92 -10.26 15.90
C HIS A 70 -2.99 -9.25 17.07
N ALA A 71 -2.37 -8.08 16.91
CA ALA A 71 -2.38 -7.00 17.91
C ALA A 71 -3.79 -6.41 18.13
N ALA A 72 -4.64 -6.44 17.09
CA ALA A 72 -6.06 -6.07 17.15
C ALA A 72 -6.94 -7.19 17.78
N GLU A 73 -6.34 -8.31 18.23
CA GLU A 73 -7.04 -9.47 18.80
C GLU A 73 -8.06 -10.11 17.83
N ALA A 74 -7.85 -9.96 16.53
CA ALA A 74 -8.72 -10.46 15.47
C ALA A 74 -8.25 -11.79 14.85
N ALA A 75 -7.08 -12.32 15.22
CA ALA A 75 -6.57 -13.59 14.70
C ALA A 75 -7.56 -14.74 14.96
N GLY A 76 -7.81 -15.57 13.95
CA GLY A 76 -8.76 -16.67 14.01
C GLY A 76 -10.24 -16.28 13.93
N LYS A 77 -10.56 -14.98 13.84
CA LYS A 77 -11.92 -14.46 13.83
C LYS A 77 -12.35 -13.96 12.45
N ARG A 78 -13.57 -13.45 12.33
CA ARG A 78 -14.08 -12.81 11.11
C ARG A 78 -13.50 -11.42 10.93
N ILE A 79 -13.08 -11.11 9.71
CA ILE A 79 -12.68 -9.76 9.31
C ILE A 79 -13.39 -9.35 8.02
N VAL A 80 -13.56 -8.04 7.82
CA VAL A 80 -14.12 -7.46 6.59
C VAL A 80 -13.05 -6.67 5.86
N THR A 81 -12.92 -6.86 4.53
CA THR A 81 -12.00 -6.10 3.68
C THR A 81 -12.52 -5.98 2.24
N SER A 82 -11.81 -5.21 1.40
CA SER A 82 -12.12 -5.07 -0.03
C SER A 82 -11.45 -6.16 -0.88
N PRO A 83 -12.10 -6.68 -1.93
CA PRO A 83 -11.45 -7.56 -2.90
C PRO A 83 -10.64 -6.81 -3.96
N PHE A 84 -10.74 -5.48 -4.04
CA PHE A 84 -9.99 -4.66 -4.98
C PHE A 84 -8.68 -4.19 -4.34
N THR A 85 -7.75 -5.11 -4.16
CA THR A 85 -6.47 -4.88 -3.48
C THR A 85 -5.41 -5.87 -3.95
N TYR A 86 -4.19 -5.72 -3.42
CA TYR A 86 -3.16 -6.75 -3.56
C TYR A 86 -3.48 -7.94 -2.65
N VAL A 87 -3.13 -9.12 -3.12
CA VAL A 87 -3.47 -10.39 -2.47
C VAL A 87 -3.05 -10.47 -0.99
N ALA A 88 -1.99 -9.75 -0.59
CA ALA A 88 -1.49 -9.75 0.79
C ALA A 88 -2.51 -9.27 1.82
N THR A 89 -3.40 -8.32 1.45
CA THR A 89 -4.48 -7.83 2.34
C THR A 89 -5.41 -8.96 2.80
N VAL A 90 -5.56 -9.99 1.98
CA VAL A 90 -6.42 -11.16 2.25
C VAL A 90 -5.61 -12.34 2.76
N THR A 91 -4.44 -12.62 2.15
CA THR A 91 -3.65 -13.80 2.54
C THR A 91 -3.03 -13.66 3.93
N ALA A 92 -2.64 -12.46 4.36
CA ALA A 92 -2.10 -12.26 5.70
C ALA A 92 -3.11 -12.63 6.81
N PRO A 93 -4.36 -12.10 6.83
CA PRO A 93 -5.35 -12.56 7.80
C PRO A 93 -5.73 -14.03 7.65
N LEU A 94 -5.83 -14.58 6.42
CA LEU A 94 -6.07 -16.01 6.23
C LEU A 94 -4.95 -16.87 6.86
N TRP A 95 -3.69 -16.41 6.78
CA TRP A 95 -2.55 -17.12 7.35
C TRP A 95 -2.59 -17.20 8.88
N VAL A 96 -3.19 -16.20 9.52
CA VAL A 96 -3.45 -16.20 10.98
C VAL A 96 -4.85 -16.74 11.35
N GLY A 97 -5.47 -17.48 10.43
CA GLY A 97 -6.70 -18.25 10.68
C GLY A 97 -8.00 -17.45 10.60
N CYS A 98 -7.98 -16.21 10.12
CA CYS A 98 -9.20 -15.40 9.97
C CYS A 98 -10.12 -15.93 8.87
N ARG A 99 -11.41 -15.65 9.01
CA ARG A 99 -12.41 -15.74 7.94
C ARG A 99 -12.58 -14.36 7.31
N VAL A 100 -12.53 -14.28 5.98
CA VAL A 100 -12.57 -13.02 5.26
C VAL A 100 -13.92 -12.81 4.60
N GLU A 101 -14.58 -11.70 4.95
CA GLU A 101 -15.76 -11.19 4.26
C GLU A 101 -15.36 -10.06 3.33
N PHE A 102 -15.88 -10.08 2.10
CA PHE A 102 -15.61 -9.04 1.12
C PHE A 102 -16.71 -7.99 1.09
N ALA A 103 -16.34 -6.73 1.34
CA ALA A 103 -17.14 -5.54 1.10
C ALA A 103 -16.75 -4.90 -0.23
N ASP A 104 -17.74 -4.50 -1.04
CA ASP A 104 -17.49 -3.89 -2.35
C ASP A 104 -16.88 -2.49 -2.20
N ILE A 105 -16.38 -1.96 -3.30
CA ILE A 105 -15.77 -0.64 -3.36
C ILE A 105 -16.78 0.44 -3.74
N ASP A 106 -16.47 1.67 -3.39
CA ASP A 106 -17.11 2.84 -3.95
C ASP A 106 -16.63 3.04 -5.42
N PRO A 107 -17.52 3.21 -6.39
CA PRO A 107 -17.15 3.25 -7.81
C PRO A 107 -16.38 4.52 -8.21
N GLU A 108 -16.39 5.57 -7.39
CA GLU A 108 -15.70 6.82 -7.68
C GLU A 108 -14.30 6.85 -7.06
N THR A 109 -14.20 6.55 -5.77
CA THR A 109 -12.92 6.60 -5.03
C THR A 109 -12.10 5.33 -5.20
N LEU A 110 -12.74 4.20 -5.49
CA LEU A 110 -12.21 2.83 -5.54
C LEU A 110 -11.75 2.29 -4.17
N CYS A 111 -11.89 3.05 -3.10
CA CYS A 111 -11.74 2.56 -1.74
C CYS A 111 -12.95 1.72 -1.34
N VAL A 112 -12.83 0.95 -0.24
CA VAL A 112 -13.97 0.19 0.27
C VAL A 112 -15.15 1.11 0.57
N SER A 113 -16.37 0.70 0.16
CA SER A 113 -17.60 1.43 0.46
C SER A 113 -17.99 1.22 1.93
N PRO A 114 -18.14 2.30 2.73
CA PRO A 114 -18.63 2.17 4.11
C PRO A 114 -19.99 1.47 4.20
N ASP A 115 -20.90 1.75 3.28
CA ASP A 115 -22.23 1.11 3.27
C ASP A 115 -22.11 -0.40 2.99
N SER A 116 -21.22 -0.80 2.09
CA SER A 116 -20.94 -2.22 1.86
C SER A 116 -20.26 -2.88 3.08
N VAL A 117 -19.43 -2.14 3.82
CA VAL A 117 -18.88 -2.64 5.10
C VAL A 117 -20.02 -2.87 6.10
N ALA A 118 -20.94 -1.92 6.25
CA ALA A 118 -22.08 -2.05 7.17
C ALA A 118 -22.93 -3.30 6.88
N GLU A 119 -23.14 -3.62 5.59
CA GLU A 119 -23.87 -4.84 5.19
C GLU A 119 -23.15 -6.15 5.52
N LYS A 120 -21.82 -6.10 5.71
CA LYS A 120 -20.98 -7.28 5.99
C LYS A 120 -20.62 -7.46 7.46
N LEU A 121 -20.86 -6.45 8.30
CA LEU A 121 -20.63 -6.58 9.74
C LEU A 121 -21.58 -7.63 10.36
N GLN A 122 -21.03 -8.46 11.23
CA GLN A 122 -21.73 -9.47 12.02
C GLN A 122 -21.25 -9.38 13.47
N ASP A 123 -21.99 -9.99 14.40
CA ASP A 123 -21.67 -9.98 15.84
C ASP A 123 -20.27 -10.52 16.16
N ASP A 124 -19.74 -11.42 15.31
CA ASP A 124 -18.39 -12.01 15.45
C ASP A 124 -17.32 -11.29 14.61
N THR A 125 -17.63 -10.16 13.99
CA THR A 125 -16.64 -9.36 13.26
C THR A 125 -15.66 -8.73 14.24
N ALA A 126 -14.38 -9.06 14.09
CA ALA A 126 -13.33 -8.68 15.04
C ALA A 126 -12.39 -7.58 14.51
N ALA A 127 -12.39 -7.30 13.21
CA ALA A 127 -11.69 -6.18 12.61
C ALA A 127 -12.23 -5.86 11.21
N VAL A 128 -12.03 -4.62 10.80
CA VAL A 128 -12.19 -4.19 9.40
C VAL A 128 -10.82 -3.77 8.88
N ILE A 129 -10.48 -4.20 7.65
CA ILE A 129 -9.20 -3.85 7.01
C ILE A 129 -9.49 -2.96 5.78
N PRO A 130 -9.65 -1.64 5.96
CA PRO A 130 -9.77 -0.72 4.84
C PRO A 130 -8.43 -0.63 4.10
N VAL A 131 -8.49 -0.44 2.77
CA VAL A 131 -7.30 -0.33 1.93
C VAL A 131 -7.18 1.08 1.38
N ASN A 132 -6.08 1.76 1.65
CA ASN A 132 -5.74 3.02 0.99
C ASN A 132 -5.26 2.75 -0.45
N ILE A 133 -6.19 2.35 -1.32
CA ILE A 133 -5.86 1.96 -2.70
C ILE A 133 -5.18 3.11 -3.44
N TYR A 134 -4.07 2.86 -4.12
CA TYR A 134 -3.23 3.86 -4.79
C TYR A 134 -2.70 4.99 -3.88
N GLY A 135 -2.83 4.85 -2.57
CA GLY A 135 -2.53 5.88 -1.58
C GLY A 135 -3.67 6.90 -1.41
N HIS A 136 -4.89 6.57 -1.84
CA HIS A 136 -6.07 7.40 -1.65
C HIS A 136 -6.72 7.18 -0.28
N PRO A 137 -7.34 8.21 0.31
CA PRO A 137 -8.00 8.08 1.60
C PRO A 137 -9.31 7.30 1.48
N CYS A 138 -9.56 6.40 2.43
CA CYS A 138 -10.91 5.88 2.68
C CYS A 138 -11.71 6.94 3.45
N ASP A 139 -13.03 6.82 3.47
CA ASP A 139 -13.90 7.62 4.35
C ASP A 139 -13.81 7.10 5.81
N ASP A 140 -12.75 7.49 6.51
CA ASP A 140 -12.46 7.04 7.87
C ASP A 140 -13.58 7.45 8.85
N ALA A 141 -14.13 8.66 8.70
CA ALA A 141 -15.18 9.14 9.59
C ALA A 141 -16.42 8.25 9.53
N ARG A 142 -16.85 7.90 8.32
CA ARG A 142 -17.99 7.01 8.09
C ARG A 142 -17.69 5.57 8.50
N LEU A 143 -16.47 5.07 8.21
CA LEU A 143 -16.05 3.74 8.66
C LEU A 143 -16.04 3.65 10.19
N ARG A 144 -15.52 4.66 10.87
CA ARG A 144 -15.49 4.68 12.35
C ARG A 144 -16.90 4.74 12.95
N GLU A 145 -17.80 5.54 12.35
CA GLU A 145 -19.21 5.58 12.76
C GLU A 145 -19.88 4.21 12.66
N ILE A 146 -19.65 3.49 11.57
CA ILE A 146 -20.25 2.18 11.28
C ILE A 146 -19.64 1.08 12.16
N CYS A 147 -18.32 1.08 12.30
CA CYS A 147 -17.59 0.02 13.02
C CYS A 147 -17.63 0.19 14.56
N GLY A 148 -17.90 1.40 15.07
CA GLY A 148 -17.88 1.67 16.50
C GLY A 148 -16.54 1.25 17.13
N ASP A 149 -16.59 0.28 18.05
CA ASP A 149 -15.41 -0.24 18.78
C ASP A 149 -14.66 -1.36 18.01
N ILE A 150 -15.16 -1.79 16.84
CA ILE A 150 -14.45 -2.77 16.01
C ILE A 150 -13.14 -2.15 15.48
N PRO A 151 -11.98 -2.77 15.72
CA PRO A 151 -10.69 -2.25 15.25
C PRO A 151 -10.63 -2.02 13.75
N LEU A 152 -10.09 -0.86 13.35
CA LEU A 152 -9.73 -0.54 11.98
C LEU A 152 -8.23 -0.76 11.78
N VAL A 153 -7.87 -1.76 10.97
CA VAL A 153 -6.47 -2.07 10.59
C VAL A 153 -6.26 -1.64 9.14
N TYR A 154 -5.74 -0.45 8.91
CA TYR A 154 -5.55 0.05 7.54
C TYR A 154 -4.43 -0.71 6.82
N ASP A 155 -4.75 -1.29 5.65
CA ASP A 155 -3.72 -1.60 4.67
C ASP A 155 -3.34 -0.30 3.94
N ALA A 156 -2.35 0.38 4.49
CA ALA A 156 -1.79 1.62 3.98
C ALA A 156 -0.48 1.37 3.20
N ALA A 157 -0.30 0.16 2.64
CA ALA A 157 0.91 -0.25 1.91
C ALA A 157 1.25 0.64 0.71
N GLN A 158 0.33 1.50 0.29
CA GLN A 158 0.46 2.43 -0.84
C GLN A 158 0.41 3.90 -0.40
N ALA A 159 0.24 4.18 0.90
CA ALA A 159 -0.08 5.51 1.43
C ALA A 159 1.12 6.30 1.99
N PHE A 160 2.36 5.81 1.87
CA PHE A 160 3.54 6.51 2.39
C PHE A 160 3.58 7.97 1.90
N GLY A 161 3.55 8.92 2.82
CA GLY A 161 3.63 10.36 2.54
C GLY A 161 2.37 10.99 1.94
N ALA A 162 1.26 10.24 1.84
CA ALA A 162 -0.04 10.81 1.48
C ALA A 162 -0.76 11.35 2.73
N SER A 163 -1.52 12.43 2.58
CA SER A 163 -2.25 13.07 3.67
C SER A 163 -3.59 13.62 3.23
N ILE A 164 -4.48 13.86 4.17
CA ILE A 164 -5.75 14.59 3.96
C ILE A 164 -5.94 15.63 5.05
N ASN A 165 -6.22 16.88 4.65
CA ASN A 165 -6.35 18.03 5.56
C ASN A 165 -5.15 18.17 6.51
N GLY A 166 -3.95 17.88 6.03
CA GLY A 166 -2.70 17.92 6.79
C GLY A 166 -2.44 16.71 7.71
N ARG A 167 -3.39 15.76 7.83
CA ARG A 167 -3.21 14.53 8.61
C ARG A 167 -2.68 13.41 7.73
N PRO A 168 -1.55 12.76 8.06
CA PRO A 168 -1.04 11.61 7.33
C PRO A 168 -2.05 10.46 7.27
N LEU A 169 -2.18 9.77 6.11
CA LEU A 169 -3.07 8.62 6.01
C LEU A 169 -2.65 7.45 6.91
N LEU A 170 -1.41 7.45 7.34
CA LEU A 170 -0.87 6.45 8.27
C LEU A 170 -1.26 6.71 9.73
N ASP A 171 -1.91 7.83 10.04
CA ASP A 171 -2.44 8.13 11.38
C ASP A 171 -3.94 7.80 11.52
N PHE A 172 -4.54 7.15 10.51
CA PHE A 172 -5.93 6.69 10.60
C PHE A 172 -6.03 5.26 11.12
N GLY A 173 -7.19 4.93 11.71
CA GLY A 173 -7.47 3.62 12.30
C GLY A 173 -6.78 3.37 13.64
N ASP A 174 -6.87 2.15 14.11
CA ASP A 174 -6.18 1.68 15.33
C ASP A 174 -4.75 1.24 15.00
N PHE A 175 -4.58 0.67 13.79
CA PHE A 175 -3.31 0.30 13.20
C PHE A 175 -3.29 0.67 11.71
N ALA A 176 -2.14 1.17 11.23
CA ALA A 176 -1.92 1.40 9.80
C ALA A 176 -0.63 0.71 9.36
N VAL A 177 -0.72 -0.17 8.36
CA VAL A 177 0.38 -0.99 7.87
C VAL A 177 0.94 -0.41 6.58
N CYS A 178 2.20 0.00 6.57
CA CYS A 178 2.88 0.52 5.40
C CYS A 178 3.92 -0.48 4.87
N SER A 179 3.95 -0.68 3.56
CA SER A 179 4.95 -1.50 2.89
C SER A 179 6.15 -0.67 2.45
N LEU A 180 7.35 -1.17 2.73
CA LEU A 180 8.62 -0.64 2.24
C LEU A 180 9.31 -1.58 1.24
N HIS A 181 8.53 -2.36 0.49
CA HIS A 181 9.03 -3.19 -0.60
C HIS A 181 9.62 -2.32 -1.72
N ALA A 182 10.62 -2.81 -2.44
CA ALA A 182 11.39 -2.09 -3.47
C ALA A 182 10.55 -1.42 -4.58
N THR A 183 9.32 -1.89 -4.83
CA THR A 183 8.41 -1.29 -5.83
C THR A 183 7.62 -0.08 -5.34
N LYS A 184 7.65 0.21 -4.03
CA LYS A 184 6.90 1.31 -3.42
C LYS A 184 7.59 2.66 -3.63
N VAL A 185 6.86 3.76 -3.40
CA VAL A 185 7.37 5.14 -3.52
C VAL A 185 8.50 5.45 -2.53
N MET A 186 8.50 4.75 -1.42
CA MET A 186 9.55 4.71 -0.41
C MET A 186 9.81 3.23 -0.08
N HIS A 187 11.06 2.83 0.06
CA HIS A 187 11.40 1.44 0.32
C HIS A 187 12.70 1.25 1.10
N SER A 188 12.83 0.08 1.69
CA SER A 188 14.04 -0.42 2.36
C SER A 188 14.53 -1.72 1.72
N VAL A 189 14.36 -1.88 0.38
CA VAL A 189 14.52 -3.11 -0.40
C VAL A 189 13.38 -4.07 -0.08
N GLU A 190 13.43 -4.70 1.07
CA GLU A 190 12.32 -5.37 1.75
C GLU A 190 12.10 -4.68 3.09
N GLY A 191 10.84 -4.55 3.49
CA GLY A 191 10.48 -3.92 4.75
C GLY A 191 9.01 -3.55 4.84
N GLY A 192 8.63 -3.13 6.02
CA GLY A 192 7.35 -2.54 6.35
C GLY A 192 7.39 -1.92 7.74
N PHE A 193 6.33 -1.25 8.09
CA PHE A 193 6.10 -0.78 9.45
C PHE A 193 4.62 -0.70 9.74
N VAL A 194 4.29 -0.72 11.02
CA VAL A 194 2.94 -0.52 11.53
C VAL A 194 2.94 0.72 12.41
N VAL A 195 1.97 1.59 12.22
CA VAL A 195 1.69 2.72 13.10
C VAL A 195 0.60 2.31 14.07
N SER A 196 0.76 2.65 15.36
CA SER A 196 -0.23 2.43 16.40
C SER A 196 -0.35 3.66 17.31
N HIS A 197 -1.57 3.95 17.78
CA HIS A 197 -1.86 5.18 18.52
C HIS A 197 -1.93 5.00 20.04
N THR A 198 -1.84 3.76 20.53
CA THR A 198 -1.91 3.47 21.96
C THR A 198 -0.67 2.73 22.43
N PRO A 199 -0.19 2.98 23.68
CA PRO A 199 0.92 2.24 24.26
C PRO A 199 0.67 0.72 24.29
N GLU A 200 -0.58 0.31 24.54
CA GLU A 200 -0.96 -1.11 24.57
C GLU A 200 -0.91 -1.73 23.17
N GLY A 201 -1.44 -1.04 22.15
CA GLY A 201 -1.34 -1.49 20.76
C GLY A 201 0.12 -1.65 20.31
N ARG A 202 0.99 -0.69 20.65
CA ARG A 202 2.43 -0.80 20.39
C ARG A 202 3.07 -1.99 21.09
N LYS A 203 2.73 -2.20 22.38
CA LYS A 203 3.25 -3.34 23.14
C LYS A 203 2.86 -4.67 22.48
N ARG A 204 1.58 -4.83 22.09
CA ARG A 204 1.12 -6.02 21.37
C ARG A 204 1.81 -6.22 20.04
N LEU A 205 2.03 -5.16 19.25
CA LEU A 205 2.81 -5.22 18.00
C LEU A 205 4.25 -5.69 18.23
N CYS A 206 4.93 -5.13 19.23
CA CYS A 206 6.30 -5.51 19.56
C CYS A 206 6.41 -6.97 19.99
N LEU A 207 5.45 -7.45 20.78
CA LEU A 207 5.37 -8.87 21.18
C LEU A 207 5.11 -9.76 19.96
N SER A 208 4.08 -9.45 19.16
CA SER A 208 3.73 -10.23 17.95
C SER A 208 4.88 -10.29 16.96
N ARG A 209 5.64 -9.19 16.79
CA ARG A 209 6.81 -9.09 15.89
C ARG A 209 8.02 -9.93 16.34
N ALA A 210 8.15 -10.19 17.66
CA ALA A 210 9.35 -10.75 18.28
C ALA A 210 9.04 -11.96 19.17
N PHE A 211 8.36 -12.98 18.61
CA PHE A 211 8.06 -14.27 19.26
C PHE A 211 7.22 -14.20 20.52
N GLY A 212 6.64 -13.04 20.88
CA GLY A 212 5.74 -12.90 22.02
C GLY A 212 6.40 -12.95 23.39
N HIS A 213 7.71 -12.67 23.49
CA HIS A 213 8.42 -12.70 24.77
C HIS A 213 9.17 -11.39 25.06
N ILE A 214 9.41 -11.14 26.33
CA ILE A 214 10.29 -10.09 26.84
C ILE A 214 11.33 -10.80 27.72
N ASN A 215 12.60 -10.76 27.32
CA ASN A 215 13.69 -11.53 27.93
C ASN A 215 13.31 -13.04 27.99
N GLU A 216 13.22 -13.62 29.18
CA GLU A 216 12.88 -15.02 29.42
C GLU A 216 11.37 -15.26 29.66
N ASP A 217 10.57 -14.18 29.69
CA ASP A 217 9.13 -14.27 29.92
C ASP A 217 8.36 -14.42 28.59
N TYR A 218 7.77 -15.57 28.36
CA TYR A 218 6.91 -15.88 27.22
C TYR A 218 5.47 -15.45 27.53
N ILE A 219 4.99 -14.39 26.88
CA ILE A 219 3.75 -13.69 27.22
C ILE A 219 2.61 -14.05 26.27
N SER A 220 2.90 -14.15 24.97
CA SER A 220 1.91 -14.36 23.91
C SER A 220 2.48 -15.12 22.73
N VAL A 221 1.62 -15.47 21.76
CA VAL A 221 2.07 -15.96 20.47
C VAL A 221 2.68 -14.79 19.69
N GLY A 222 3.78 -15.05 19.01
CA GLY A 222 4.42 -14.10 18.10
C GLY A 222 5.27 -14.81 17.06
N ILE A 223 5.73 -14.07 16.07
CA ILE A 223 6.52 -14.58 14.96
C ILE A 223 7.83 -13.79 14.82
N ASN A 224 8.74 -14.23 13.97
CA ASN A 224 9.89 -13.41 13.60
C ASN A 224 9.54 -12.49 12.43
N ALA A 225 9.00 -11.33 12.74
CA ALA A 225 8.69 -10.29 11.75
C ALA A 225 9.63 -9.07 11.86
N LYS A 226 10.78 -9.21 12.50
CA LYS A 226 11.74 -8.11 12.70
C LYS A 226 12.43 -7.70 11.41
N MET A 227 12.64 -6.39 11.22
CA MET A 227 13.52 -5.85 10.17
C MET A 227 15.00 -6.07 10.54
N SER A 228 15.86 -6.30 9.55
CA SER A 228 17.31 -6.31 9.76
C SER A 228 17.89 -4.90 9.70
N GLU A 229 19.06 -4.71 10.31
CA GLU A 229 19.80 -3.44 10.27
C GLU A 229 20.21 -3.05 8.83
N PHE A 230 20.48 -4.02 7.96
CA PHE A 230 20.80 -3.78 6.56
C PHE A 230 19.60 -3.16 5.79
N HIS A 231 18.39 -3.66 6.02
CA HIS A 231 17.19 -3.09 5.41
C HIS A 231 16.86 -1.71 6.00
N ALA A 232 17.06 -1.50 7.30
CA ALA A 232 16.90 -0.20 7.92
C ALA A 232 17.88 0.83 7.34
N SER A 233 19.15 0.46 7.15
CA SER A 233 20.17 1.30 6.51
C SER A 233 19.80 1.68 5.08
N ALA A 234 19.32 0.72 4.29
CA ALA A 234 18.82 0.99 2.94
C ALA A 234 17.62 1.96 2.98
N GLY A 235 16.70 1.78 3.93
CA GLY A 235 15.56 2.68 4.14
C GLY A 235 15.99 4.11 4.50
N LEU A 236 16.95 4.28 5.40
CA LEU A 236 17.51 5.58 5.77
C LEU A 236 18.11 6.30 4.55
N ALA A 237 18.89 5.60 3.73
CA ALA A 237 19.51 6.17 2.53
C ALA A 237 18.47 6.56 1.46
N VAL A 238 17.42 5.74 1.26
CA VAL A 238 16.34 6.04 0.30
C VAL A 238 15.47 7.20 0.78
N LEU A 239 15.18 7.29 2.09
CA LEU A 239 14.34 8.33 2.68
C LEU A 239 14.86 9.75 2.37
N ARG A 240 16.19 9.94 2.36
CA ARG A 240 16.81 11.24 2.03
C ARG A 240 16.50 11.72 0.62
N GLN A 241 16.22 10.79 -0.30
CA GLN A 241 15.92 11.11 -1.70
C GLN A 241 14.43 11.24 -2.00
N TYR A 242 13.56 10.86 -1.06
CA TYR A 242 12.12 10.76 -1.27
C TYR A 242 11.50 12.03 -1.86
N LYS A 243 11.79 13.21 -1.28
CA LYS A 243 11.22 14.50 -1.74
C LYS A 243 11.58 14.82 -3.19
N ARG A 244 12.79 14.47 -3.64
CA ARG A 244 13.23 14.65 -5.05
C ARG A 244 12.40 13.77 -5.99
N HIS A 245 12.21 12.49 -5.63
CA HIS A 245 11.43 11.56 -6.42
C HIS A 245 9.93 11.88 -6.42
N LEU A 246 9.40 12.33 -5.29
CA LEU A 246 8.01 12.81 -5.19
C LEU A 246 7.75 13.97 -6.17
N LYS A 247 8.66 14.96 -6.21
CA LYS A 247 8.58 16.10 -7.14
C LYS A 247 8.60 15.67 -8.61
N ALA A 248 9.45 14.69 -8.96
CA ALA A 248 9.51 14.15 -10.32
C ALA A 248 8.22 13.42 -10.71
N ARG A 249 7.67 12.57 -9.81
CA ARG A 249 6.38 11.87 -10.02
C ARG A 249 5.21 12.85 -10.16
N LYS A 250 5.18 13.91 -9.35
CA LYS A 250 4.17 14.98 -9.47
C LYS A 250 4.14 15.58 -10.86
N LYS A 251 5.29 15.98 -11.40
CA LYS A 251 5.40 16.53 -12.75
C LYS A 251 4.87 15.57 -13.83
N LEU A 252 5.18 14.28 -13.71
CA LEU A 252 4.68 13.28 -14.65
C LEU A 252 3.17 13.10 -14.56
N THR A 253 2.62 13.15 -13.34
CA THR A 253 1.17 13.12 -13.10
C THR A 253 0.48 14.33 -13.74
N GLU A 254 1.09 15.52 -13.64
CA GLU A 254 0.59 16.73 -14.30
C GLU A 254 0.57 16.58 -15.82
N ILE A 255 1.60 15.98 -16.42
CA ILE A 255 1.67 15.69 -17.87
C ILE A 255 0.54 14.74 -18.28
N TYR A 256 0.36 13.62 -17.58
CA TYR A 256 -0.72 12.68 -17.85
C TYR A 256 -2.10 13.35 -17.73
N ASN A 257 -2.30 14.16 -16.68
CA ASN A 257 -3.56 14.89 -16.47
C ASN A 257 -3.85 15.91 -17.57
N ALA A 258 -2.83 16.52 -18.15
CA ALA A 258 -2.97 17.49 -19.23
C ALA A 258 -3.21 16.86 -20.61
N LEU A 259 -2.66 15.66 -20.85
CA LEU A 259 -2.65 15.07 -22.19
C LEU A 259 -3.72 13.99 -22.39
N LEU A 260 -4.10 13.25 -21.35
CA LEU A 260 -5.08 12.17 -21.48
C LEU A 260 -6.51 12.69 -21.66
N ARG A 261 -7.27 12.04 -22.53
CA ARG A 261 -8.66 12.36 -22.91
C ARG A 261 -9.62 12.05 -21.72
N ARG A 262 -9.87 13.08 -20.89
CA ARG A 262 -10.76 12.97 -19.73
C ARG A 262 -12.24 12.78 -20.08
N ASP A 263 -12.61 13.09 -21.30
CA ASP A 263 -13.95 12.84 -21.86
C ASP A 263 -14.20 11.36 -22.21
N ARG A 264 -13.15 10.56 -22.35
CA ARG A 264 -13.19 9.14 -22.74
C ARG A 264 -12.64 8.20 -21.65
N LEU A 265 -12.04 8.74 -20.61
CA LEU A 265 -11.39 8.00 -19.54
C LEU A 265 -11.89 8.45 -18.17
N ARG A 266 -12.05 7.50 -17.26
CA ARG A 266 -12.36 7.80 -15.86
C ARG A 266 -11.11 7.70 -14.99
N PHE A 267 -11.09 8.47 -13.93
CA PHE A 267 -10.03 8.49 -12.92
C PHE A 267 -10.66 8.41 -11.54
N PRO A 268 -9.99 7.78 -10.56
CA PRO A 268 -10.50 7.80 -9.19
C PRO A 268 -10.67 9.24 -8.69
N VAL A 269 -11.79 9.48 -8.03
CA VAL A 269 -12.08 10.76 -7.37
C VAL A 269 -11.37 10.79 -6.02
N THR A 270 -10.77 11.91 -5.70
CA THR A 270 -10.14 12.15 -4.40
C THR A 270 -10.83 13.32 -3.71
N PRO A 271 -11.02 13.26 -2.37
CA PRO A 271 -11.67 14.33 -1.64
C PRO A 271 -10.82 15.61 -1.62
N ALA A 272 -11.48 16.75 -1.35
CA ALA A 272 -10.79 18.02 -1.12
C ALA A 272 -9.82 17.90 0.07
N GLY A 273 -8.68 18.60 -0.02
CA GLY A 273 -7.64 18.54 1.01
C GLY A 273 -6.72 17.30 0.94
N PHE A 274 -6.93 16.43 -0.05
CA PHE A 274 -6.03 15.28 -0.26
C PHE A 274 -4.71 15.69 -0.92
N GLU A 275 -3.61 15.29 -0.32
CA GLU A 275 -2.25 15.43 -0.84
C GLU A 275 -1.68 14.06 -1.23
N SER A 276 -1.51 13.86 -2.55
CA SER A 276 -1.06 12.58 -3.10
C SER A 276 0.44 12.35 -2.92
N ASN A 277 0.82 11.10 -2.73
CA ASN A 277 2.21 10.64 -2.85
C ASN A 277 2.64 10.30 -4.29
N TYR A 278 1.74 10.46 -5.26
CA TYR A 278 1.96 10.15 -6.67
C TYR A 278 2.56 8.75 -6.89
N GLY A 279 2.07 7.77 -6.12
CA GLY A 279 2.55 6.39 -6.17
C GLY A 279 2.10 5.64 -7.42
N TYR A 280 0.90 5.95 -7.89
CA TYR A 280 0.23 5.28 -9.00
C TYR A 280 -0.48 6.29 -9.90
N PHE A 281 -0.70 5.91 -11.15
CA PHE A 281 -1.55 6.65 -12.07
C PHE A 281 -2.58 5.70 -12.70
N PRO A 282 -3.67 5.38 -11.99
CA PRO A 282 -4.73 4.53 -12.48
C PRO A 282 -5.62 5.26 -13.48
N VAL A 283 -5.97 4.56 -14.56
CA VAL A 283 -6.92 4.99 -15.59
C VAL A 283 -7.96 3.91 -15.77
N ILE A 284 -9.23 4.27 -15.83
CA ILE A 284 -10.35 3.34 -15.99
C ILE A 284 -10.95 3.53 -17.39
N PHE A 285 -10.95 2.47 -18.17
CA PHE A 285 -11.48 2.42 -19.53
C PHE A 285 -12.97 2.05 -19.54
N GLU A 286 -13.64 2.27 -20.66
CA GLU A 286 -15.07 1.97 -20.81
C GLU A 286 -15.37 0.45 -20.79
N SER A 287 -14.39 -0.39 -21.20
CA SER A 287 -14.54 -1.84 -21.24
C SER A 287 -13.20 -2.57 -21.06
N GLU A 288 -13.26 -3.86 -20.71
CA GLU A 288 -12.07 -4.73 -20.69
C GLU A 288 -11.43 -4.83 -22.08
N SER A 289 -12.23 -4.89 -23.14
CA SER A 289 -11.72 -4.91 -24.53
C SER A 289 -10.88 -3.68 -24.83
N ALA A 290 -11.32 -2.48 -24.42
CA ALA A 290 -10.56 -1.24 -24.57
C ALA A 290 -9.25 -1.29 -23.79
N THR A 291 -9.29 -1.76 -22.52
CA THR A 291 -8.13 -1.94 -21.68
C THR A 291 -7.07 -2.85 -22.32
N LEU A 292 -7.51 -4.00 -22.87
CA LEU A 292 -6.62 -4.96 -23.51
C LEU A 292 -6.00 -4.43 -24.81
N LYS A 293 -6.75 -3.67 -25.61
CA LYS A 293 -6.23 -3.01 -26.81
C LYS A 293 -5.12 -2.01 -26.44
N VAL A 294 -5.35 -1.18 -25.42
CA VAL A 294 -4.33 -0.22 -24.94
C VAL A 294 -3.11 -0.93 -24.39
N ILE A 295 -3.28 -2.01 -23.61
CA ILE A 295 -2.16 -2.83 -23.12
C ILE A 295 -1.31 -3.36 -24.28
N ASN A 296 -1.94 -3.87 -25.35
CA ASN A 296 -1.24 -4.41 -26.50
C ASN A 296 -0.50 -3.32 -27.27
N ALA A 297 -1.14 -2.18 -27.56
CA ALA A 297 -0.50 -1.05 -28.22
C ALA A 297 0.73 -0.52 -27.48
N LEU A 298 0.66 -0.43 -26.14
CA LEU A 298 1.78 -0.05 -25.30
C LEU A 298 2.90 -1.11 -25.32
N ARG A 299 2.56 -2.40 -25.25
CA ARG A 299 3.53 -3.51 -25.28
C ARG A 299 4.31 -3.60 -26.59
N GLU A 300 3.69 -3.28 -27.72
CA GLU A 300 4.38 -3.18 -29.04
C GLU A 300 5.51 -2.15 -29.00
N ARG A 301 5.39 -1.13 -28.15
CA ARG A 301 6.44 -0.10 -27.92
C ARG A 301 7.31 -0.41 -26.70
N LYS A 302 7.31 -1.66 -26.20
CA LYS A 302 8.05 -2.12 -25.01
C LYS A 302 7.69 -1.37 -23.72
N ILE A 303 6.44 -0.88 -23.62
CA ILE A 303 5.88 -0.23 -22.44
C ILE A 303 4.94 -1.24 -21.75
N PHE A 304 5.17 -1.50 -20.46
CA PHE A 304 4.49 -2.54 -19.69
C PHE A 304 3.70 -1.93 -18.54
N PRO A 305 2.49 -1.40 -18.80
CA PRO A 305 1.56 -1.00 -17.75
C PRO A 305 1.05 -2.21 -17.00
N ARG A 306 0.33 -2.01 -15.90
CA ARG A 306 -0.18 -3.11 -15.08
C ARG A 306 -1.60 -2.86 -14.60
N ARG A 307 -2.44 -3.90 -14.67
CA ARG A 307 -3.75 -3.87 -14.03
C ARG A 307 -3.55 -4.08 -12.52
N TYR A 308 -3.55 -3.01 -11.76
CA TYR A 308 -3.58 -3.03 -10.31
C TYR A 308 -5.01 -2.64 -9.85
N PHE A 309 -5.84 -3.59 -9.40
CA PHE A 309 -5.54 -5.00 -9.19
C PHE A 309 -6.49 -5.86 -10.00
N TYR A 310 -5.96 -6.84 -10.67
CA TYR A 310 -6.70 -7.80 -11.47
C TYR A 310 -6.12 -9.21 -11.27
N PRO A 311 -6.99 -10.24 -11.14
CA PRO A 311 -8.45 -10.13 -10.99
C PRO A 311 -8.84 -9.52 -9.63
N ALA A 312 -10.13 -9.18 -9.46
CA ALA A 312 -10.67 -8.93 -8.12
C ALA A 312 -10.55 -10.21 -7.28
N LEU A 313 -10.26 -10.09 -5.97
CA LEU A 313 -9.96 -11.27 -5.15
C LEU A 313 -11.18 -12.17 -4.92
N THR A 314 -12.41 -11.67 -5.16
CA THR A 314 -13.64 -12.49 -5.25
C THR A 314 -13.60 -13.47 -6.42
N GLU A 315 -12.85 -13.19 -7.47
CA GLU A 315 -12.69 -14.06 -8.64
C GLU A 315 -11.55 -15.09 -8.47
N VAL A 316 -10.88 -15.14 -7.31
CA VAL A 316 -9.81 -16.09 -6.99
C VAL A 316 -10.35 -17.21 -6.11
N PRO A 317 -10.54 -18.45 -6.61
CA PRO A 317 -11.32 -19.49 -5.92
C PRO A 317 -10.80 -19.86 -4.53
N TYR A 318 -9.49 -19.91 -4.31
CA TYR A 318 -8.93 -20.29 -3.02
C TYR A 318 -9.00 -19.16 -1.96
N LEU A 319 -9.25 -17.92 -2.37
CA LEU A 319 -9.47 -16.78 -1.49
C LEU A 319 -10.96 -16.53 -1.20
N ASN A 320 -11.82 -17.08 -2.02
CA ASN A 320 -13.26 -16.89 -1.95
C ASN A 320 -14.00 -18.23 -2.13
N PRO A 321 -13.81 -19.20 -1.21
CA PRO A 321 -14.45 -20.51 -1.33
C PRO A 321 -15.96 -20.44 -1.19
N GLU A 322 -16.52 -19.39 -0.59
CA GLU A 322 -17.96 -19.18 -0.39
C GLU A 322 -18.63 -18.50 -1.59
N GLY A 323 -17.87 -18.07 -2.59
CA GLY A 323 -18.43 -17.45 -3.81
C GLY A 323 -19.05 -16.07 -3.60
N GLN A 324 -18.52 -15.29 -2.65
CA GLN A 324 -18.97 -13.91 -2.43
C GLN A 324 -18.78 -13.07 -3.69
N ARG A 325 -19.65 -12.07 -3.88
CA ARG A 325 -19.60 -11.20 -5.04
C ARG A 325 -19.46 -9.73 -4.65
N CYS A 326 -18.62 -9.02 -5.40
CA CYS A 326 -18.43 -7.58 -5.31
C CYS A 326 -18.44 -7.01 -6.75
N PRO A 327 -19.64 -6.78 -7.31
CA PRO A 327 -19.78 -6.47 -8.73
C PRO A 327 -19.00 -5.23 -9.19
N ILE A 328 -18.89 -4.20 -8.34
CA ILE A 328 -18.16 -2.96 -8.68
C ILE A 328 -16.66 -3.24 -8.76
N ALA A 329 -16.11 -3.93 -7.77
CA ALA A 329 -14.71 -4.32 -7.75
C ALA A 329 -14.35 -5.24 -8.93
N GLU A 330 -15.20 -6.22 -9.23
CA GLU A 330 -15.04 -7.18 -10.34
C GLU A 330 -15.06 -6.47 -11.72
N ASP A 331 -15.93 -5.48 -11.90
CA ASP A 331 -15.98 -4.68 -13.13
C ASP A 331 -14.77 -3.75 -13.26
N VAL A 332 -14.45 -2.99 -12.20
CA VAL A 332 -13.32 -2.06 -12.21
C VAL A 332 -11.99 -2.80 -12.41
N ALA A 333 -11.79 -3.96 -11.78
CA ALA A 333 -10.58 -4.76 -11.95
C ALA A 333 -10.28 -5.09 -13.43
N LYS A 334 -11.30 -5.33 -14.25
CA LYS A 334 -11.18 -5.60 -15.70
C LYS A 334 -10.77 -4.37 -16.50
N ARG A 335 -11.19 -3.19 -16.05
CA ARG A 335 -11.10 -1.94 -16.80
C ARG A 335 -9.99 -0.98 -16.34
N VAL A 336 -9.38 -1.23 -15.19
CA VAL A 336 -8.32 -0.38 -14.64
C VAL A 336 -6.95 -0.73 -15.22
N LEU A 337 -6.14 0.30 -15.47
CA LEU A 337 -4.74 0.15 -15.87
C LEU A 337 -3.90 1.25 -15.24
N CYS A 338 -2.87 0.88 -14.49
CA CYS A 338 -1.89 1.82 -14.00
C CYS A 338 -0.82 2.08 -15.06
N LEU A 339 -0.67 3.34 -15.47
CA LEU A 339 0.37 3.77 -16.40
C LEU A 339 1.72 3.88 -15.70
N PRO A 340 2.85 3.77 -16.43
CA PRO A 340 4.19 3.91 -15.87
C PRO A 340 4.37 5.23 -15.12
N LEU A 341 4.79 5.17 -13.84
CA LEU A 341 5.03 6.35 -13.02
C LEU A 341 6.18 6.09 -12.04
N TYR A 342 7.35 6.68 -12.31
CA TYR A 342 8.55 6.61 -11.45
C TYR A 342 9.48 7.80 -11.72
N GLY A 343 10.34 8.14 -10.77
CA GLY A 343 11.11 9.39 -10.77
C GLY A 343 12.04 9.60 -11.96
N GLU A 344 12.55 8.52 -12.59
CA GLU A 344 13.44 8.57 -13.77
C GLU A 344 12.69 8.45 -15.10
N LEU A 345 11.37 8.34 -15.12
CA LEU A 345 10.59 8.41 -16.34
C LEU A 345 10.67 9.84 -16.90
N THR A 346 11.04 9.99 -18.17
CA THR A 346 11.15 11.32 -18.78
C THR A 346 9.79 11.86 -19.22
N ALA A 347 9.64 13.20 -19.26
CA ALA A 347 8.45 13.86 -19.78
C ALA A 347 8.09 13.36 -21.19
N ALA A 348 9.05 13.30 -22.10
CA ALA A 348 8.86 12.80 -23.47
C ALA A 348 8.30 11.37 -23.52
N ARG A 349 8.69 10.50 -22.59
CA ARG A 349 8.12 9.15 -22.49
C ARG A 349 6.69 9.16 -21.98
N ALA A 350 6.35 10.03 -21.03
CA ALA A 350 4.97 10.20 -20.54
C ALA A 350 4.06 10.75 -21.66
N GLU A 351 4.56 11.68 -22.48
CA GLU A 351 3.87 12.20 -23.67
C GLU A 351 3.58 11.10 -24.70
N ILE A 352 4.59 10.27 -25.03
CA ILE A 352 4.43 9.12 -25.94
C ILE A 352 3.40 8.13 -25.39
N ILE A 353 3.43 7.82 -24.08
CA ILE A 353 2.46 6.93 -23.44
C ILE A 353 1.04 7.51 -23.59
N SER A 354 0.86 8.81 -23.31
CA SER A 354 -0.43 9.49 -23.43
C SER A 354 -0.95 9.48 -24.87
N GLU A 355 -0.07 9.72 -25.84
CA GLU A 355 -0.41 9.69 -27.27
C GLU A 355 -0.91 8.29 -27.70
N ILE A 356 -0.19 7.22 -27.30
CA ILE A 356 -0.59 5.84 -27.61
C ILE A 356 -1.96 5.51 -27.00
N VAL A 357 -2.16 5.88 -25.74
CA VAL A 357 -3.46 5.67 -25.05
C VAL A 357 -4.57 6.40 -25.82
N ASN A 358 -4.41 7.69 -26.09
CA ASN A 358 -5.43 8.51 -26.76
C ASN A 358 -5.75 7.97 -28.17
N LYS A 359 -4.74 7.70 -29.00
CA LYS A 359 -4.94 7.14 -30.37
C LYS A 359 -5.67 5.79 -30.32
N THR A 360 -5.35 4.95 -29.34
CA THR A 360 -5.96 3.64 -29.24
C THR A 360 -7.44 3.74 -28.86
N ILE A 361 -7.80 4.61 -27.91
CA ILE A 361 -9.22 4.78 -27.51
C ILE A 361 -10.05 5.53 -28.54
N GLU A 362 -9.45 6.37 -29.37
CA GLU A 362 -10.12 7.04 -30.50
C GLU A 362 -10.46 6.07 -31.64
N ALA A 363 -9.70 4.98 -31.76
CA ALA A 363 -9.92 3.95 -32.78
C ALA A 363 -10.92 2.85 -32.35
N ILE A 364 -11.48 2.96 -31.15
CA ILE A 364 -12.50 2.04 -30.63
C ILE A 364 -13.89 2.66 -30.73
#